data_4785a83e9d25dc8e5e0817d2d79bbeea
#
_entry.id   4785a83e9d25dc8e5e0817d2d79bbeea
#
_cell.length_a   1.000
_cell.length_b   1.000
_cell.length_c   1.000
_cell.angle_alpha   90.00
_cell.angle_beta   90.00
_cell.angle_gamma   90.00
#
_symmetry.space_group_name_H-M   'P 1'
#
loop_
_entity.id
_entity.type
_entity.pdbx_description
1 polymer ?
#
loop_
_entity_poly.entity_id
_entity_poly.type
_entity_poly.pdbx_seq_one_letter_code
_entity_poly.pdbx_strand_id
1 'polypeptide(L)'
;EDATPTVETMRKPIFFYFFSVMACLLAMLPTTAFAQQTAEAVGSMENPLPVAPRYGYCSHKQLLESMPEYVQAIAQLKSLRGKYESEASHNEEDFRRRFQEYLQGQKEFPEAILLKRQADLERSMEEGLAFRAQADSLLQQAEIDLMRPLHARIDAAIRAVAIEHGYECVVNTDAGAFPFLNPALSEDITAFVSEKLRDE
;
A
#
# COMPACT_ATOMS: atom_id res chain seq x y z
N GLU A 1 -10.60 -55.02 -1.87
CA GLU A 1 -10.96 -55.21 -0.45
C GLU A 1 -10.33 -54.10 0.32
N ASP A 2 -11.01 -53.01 0.46
CA ASP A 2 -11.67 -52.43 1.61
C ASP A 2 -12.10 -51.01 1.31
N ALA A 3 -13.40 -50.83 1.47
CA ALA A 3 -14.15 -49.63 1.21
C ALA A 3 -13.91 -48.60 2.29
N THR A 4 -13.60 -47.36 1.90
CA THR A 4 -13.77 -46.17 2.75
C THR A 4 -15.15 -45.59 2.54
N PRO A 5 -15.96 -45.38 3.61
CA PRO A 5 -17.29 -44.83 3.46
C PRO A 5 -17.26 -43.30 3.31
N THR A 6 -17.96 -42.84 2.31
CA THR A 6 -18.36 -41.47 1.99
C THR A 6 -19.16 -40.85 3.14
N VAL A 7 -18.67 -39.72 3.63
CA VAL A 7 -19.42 -38.83 4.54
C VAL A 7 -20.34 -37.89 3.71
N GLU A 8 -21.49 -38.46 3.35
CA GLU A 8 -22.61 -37.70 2.83
C GLU A 8 -23.89 -38.20 3.50
N THR A 9 -24.49 -37.37 4.29
CA THR A 9 -25.86 -37.37 4.78
C THR A 9 -25.93 -37.00 6.26
N MET A 10 -25.96 -35.69 6.56
CA MET A 10 -26.74 -35.17 7.68
C MET A 10 -26.84 -33.64 7.57
N ARG A 11 -27.67 -33.20 6.64
CA ARG A 11 -28.10 -31.79 6.61
C ARG A 11 -29.54 -31.73 6.13
N LYS A 12 -30.49 -31.96 7.04
CA LYS A 12 -31.90 -31.54 6.97
C LYS A 12 -32.63 -32.07 8.25
N PRO A 13 -33.69 -31.45 8.78
CA PRO A 13 -34.29 -30.14 8.52
C PRO A 13 -34.65 -29.39 9.84
N ILE A 14 -33.95 -28.34 10.15
CA ILE A 14 -34.35 -27.46 11.26
C ILE A 14 -35.09 -26.21 10.72
N PHE A 15 -35.08 -25.99 9.40
CA PHE A 15 -35.64 -24.77 8.80
C PHE A 15 -37.15 -24.81 8.56
N PHE A 16 -37.81 -25.97 8.70
CA PHE A 16 -39.26 -26.09 8.43
C PHE A 16 -40.16 -25.91 9.65
N TYR A 17 -39.63 -25.93 10.86
CA TYR A 17 -40.42 -25.77 12.07
C TYR A 17 -40.60 -24.33 12.53
N PHE A 18 -39.80 -23.39 12.02
CA PHE A 18 -39.87 -21.97 12.42
C PHE A 18 -40.94 -21.18 11.64
N PHE A 19 -41.40 -21.69 10.50
CA PHE A 19 -42.38 -20.98 9.64
C PHE A 19 -43.85 -21.32 9.99
N SER A 20 -44.12 -22.36 10.78
CA SER A 20 -45.48 -22.80 11.11
C SER A 20 -46.03 -22.20 12.42
N VAL A 21 -45.20 -21.59 13.27
CA VAL A 21 -45.65 -21.01 14.55
C VAL A 21 -45.96 -19.52 14.43
N MET A 22 -45.55 -18.85 13.37
CA MET A 22 -45.81 -17.41 13.18
C MET A 22 -47.09 -17.06 12.44
N ALA A 23 -47.85 -18.06 11.97
CA ALA A 23 -49.10 -17.86 11.24
C ALA A 23 -50.36 -17.85 12.12
N CYS A 24 -50.27 -18.15 13.42
CA CYS A 24 -51.43 -18.23 14.31
C CYS A 24 -51.60 -17.06 15.32
N LEU A 25 -50.79 -16.02 15.26
CA LEU A 25 -50.87 -14.90 16.24
C LEU A 25 -51.33 -13.56 15.64
N LEU A 26 -51.98 -13.58 14.46
CA LEU A 26 -52.46 -12.35 13.79
C LEU A 26 -53.97 -12.21 13.70
N ALA A 27 -54.73 -12.78 14.65
CA ALA A 27 -56.18 -12.68 14.64
C ALA A 27 -56.74 -12.35 16.01
N MET A 28 -56.37 -11.27 16.65
CA MET A 28 -57.10 -10.61 17.76
C MET A 28 -56.50 -9.22 18.01
N LEU A 29 -56.83 -8.22 17.21
CA LEU A 29 -56.68 -6.82 17.60
C LEU A 29 -58.03 -6.12 17.45
N PRO A 30 -58.55 -5.53 18.53
CA PRO A 30 -59.78 -4.76 18.46
C PRO A 30 -59.52 -3.42 17.76
N THR A 31 -60.40 -3.10 16.81
CA THR A 31 -60.51 -1.79 16.19
C THR A 31 -60.93 -0.76 17.22
N THR A 32 -60.01 0.02 17.75
CA THR A 32 -60.37 1.27 18.44
C THR A 32 -60.25 2.42 17.45
N ALA A 33 -61.37 2.98 17.09
CA ALA A 33 -61.47 4.25 16.42
C ALA A 33 -60.83 5.32 17.30
N PHE A 34 -59.72 5.94 16.83
CA PHE A 34 -59.22 7.15 17.43
C PHE A 34 -59.59 8.33 16.55
N ALA A 35 -60.42 9.14 17.17
CA ALA A 35 -60.94 10.40 16.65
C ALA A 35 -59.80 11.36 16.26
N GLN A 36 -60.06 12.12 15.21
CA GLN A 36 -59.38 13.34 14.85
C GLN A 36 -59.22 14.26 16.06
N GLN A 37 -57.98 14.55 16.42
CA GLN A 37 -57.65 15.69 17.26
C GLN A 37 -56.67 16.58 16.48
N THR A 38 -57.27 17.63 15.99
CA THR A 38 -56.78 18.97 15.64
C THR A 38 -55.27 19.17 15.52
N ALA A 39 -54.90 19.51 14.31
CA ALA A 39 -53.70 20.28 13.95
C ALA A 39 -53.57 21.51 14.87
N GLU A 40 -52.46 21.61 15.58
CA GLU A 40 -51.77 22.87 15.92
C GLU A 40 -50.59 22.50 16.83
N ALA A 41 -49.43 22.57 16.27
CA ALA A 41 -48.07 22.68 16.78
C ALA A 41 -47.10 21.70 16.07
N VAL A 42 -47.06 21.75 14.74
CA VAL A 42 -45.87 21.36 14.05
C VAL A 42 -44.94 22.58 14.11
N GLY A 43 -44.23 22.68 15.22
CA GLY A 43 -42.96 23.41 15.19
C GLY A 43 -42.12 22.77 14.08
N SER A 44 -41.79 23.55 13.10
CA SER A 44 -40.85 23.20 12.04
C SER A 44 -39.57 22.69 12.71
N MET A 45 -39.49 21.38 12.93
CA MET A 45 -38.21 20.74 12.94
C MET A 45 -37.71 20.87 11.49
N GLU A 46 -37.02 21.94 11.22
CA GLU A 46 -36.19 22.11 10.07
C GLU A 46 -35.16 20.98 10.16
N ASN A 47 -35.54 19.84 9.57
CA ASN A 47 -34.60 18.75 9.36
C ASN A 47 -33.54 19.33 8.44
N PRO A 48 -32.30 19.58 8.91
CA PRO A 48 -31.29 20.17 8.06
C PRO A 48 -31.22 19.28 6.83
N LEU A 49 -31.47 19.88 5.66
CA LEU A 49 -31.33 19.17 4.38
C LEU A 49 -29.99 18.43 4.44
N PRO A 50 -29.95 17.12 4.13
CA PRO A 50 -28.71 16.39 4.15
C PRO A 50 -27.70 17.14 3.28
N VAL A 51 -26.66 17.67 3.90
CA VAL A 51 -25.57 18.32 3.17
C VAL A 51 -25.04 17.27 2.22
N ALA A 52 -25.05 17.58 0.92
CA ALA A 52 -24.55 16.65 -0.08
C ALA A 52 -23.10 16.29 0.27
N PRO A 53 -22.73 15.00 0.24
CA PRO A 53 -21.39 14.57 0.56
C PRO A 53 -20.37 15.23 -0.37
N ARG A 54 -19.30 15.78 0.21
CA ARG A 54 -18.21 16.39 -0.53
C ARG A 54 -17.00 15.46 -0.48
N TYR A 55 -16.39 15.27 -1.64
CA TYR A 55 -15.20 14.43 -1.78
C TYR A 55 -14.01 15.28 -2.22
N GLY A 56 -12.86 15.09 -1.57
CA GLY A 56 -11.61 15.64 -2.04
C GLY A 56 -10.87 14.64 -2.94
N TYR A 57 -10.02 15.11 -3.82
CA TYR A 57 -9.04 14.26 -4.48
C TYR A 57 -7.70 14.98 -4.61
N CYS A 58 -6.61 14.22 -4.58
CA CYS A 58 -5.27 14.74 -4.77
C CYS A 58 -4.34 13.67 -5.35
N SER A 59 -3.21 14.10 -5.90
CA SER A 59 -2.12 13.24 -6.31
C SER A 59 -1.05 13.21 -5.21
N HIS A 60 -0.87 12.07 -4.54
CA HIS A 60 0.20 11.87 -3.57
C HIS A 60 1.58 12.05 -4.19
N LYS A 61 1.75 11.59 -5.45
CA LYS A 61 2.99 11.76 -6.19
C LYS A 61 3.32 13.23 -6.40
N GLN A 62 2.35 14.02 -6.83
CA GLN A 62 2.55 15.46 -7.04
C GLN A 62 2.89 16.17 -5.73
N LEU A 63 2.20 15.83 -4.64
CA LEU A 63 2.49 16.36 -3.31
C LEU A 63 3.92 16.00 -2.88
N LEU A 64 4.32 14.73 -3.02
CA LEU A 64 5.65 14.24 -2.67
C LEU A 64 6.74 14.98 -3.47
N GLU A 65 6.57 15.10 -4.79
CA GLU A 65 7.50 15.79 -5.68
C GLU A 65 7.63 17.30 -5.38
N SER A 66 6.60 17.91 -4.77
CA SER A 66 6.63 19.30 -4.36
C SER A 66 7.43 19.56 -3.08
N MET A 67 7.75 18.53 -2.31
CA MET A 67 8.46 18.65 -1.04
C MET A 67 9.97 18.78 -1.24
N PRO A 68 10.66 19.79 -0.64
CA PRO A 68 12.11 19.92 -0.76
C PRO A 68 12.88 18.73 -0.16
N GLU A 69 12.34 18.10 0.88
CA GLU A 69 12.91 16.93 1.52
C GLU A 69 12.91 15.70 0.59
N TYR A 70 11.92 15.61 -0.31
CA TYR A 70 11.90 14.57 -1.33
C TYR A 70 13.09 14.67 -2.28
N VAL A 71 13.42 15.89 -2.72
CA VAL A 71 14.59 16.12 -3.57
C VAL A 71 15.89 15.68 -2.87
N GLN A 72 15.99 15.97 -1.56
CA GLN A 72 17.13 15.54 -0.75
C GLN A 72 17.18 14.02 -0.59
N ALA A 73 16.05 13.38 -0.33
CA ALA A 73 15.95 11.93 -0.21
C ALA A 73 16.36 11.21 -1.49
N ILE A 74 15.90 11.68 -2.65
CA ILE A 74 16.30 11.16 -3.96
C ILE A 74 17.80 11.35 -4.20
N ALA A 75 18.36 12.51 -3.84
CA ALA A 75 19.79 12.75 -3.96
C ALA A 75 20.63 11.80 -3.08
N GLN A 76 20.17 11.52 -1.86
CA GLN A 76 20.81 10.56 -0.94
C GLN A 76 20.75 9.14 -1.51
N LEU A 77 19.58 8.69 -1.99
CA LEU A 77 19.44 7.37 -2.63
C LEU A 77 20.32 7.23 -3.86
N LYS A 78 20.38 8.25 -4.70
CA LYS A 78 21.27 8.26 -5.88
C LYS A 78 22.75 8.16 -5.48
N SER A 79 23.16 8.90 -4.44
CA SER A 79 24.54 8.84 -3.93
C SER A 79 24.86 7.45 -3.35
N LEU A 80 23.92 6.86 -2.58
CA LEU A 80 24.08 5.53 -2.00
C LEU A 80 24.17 4.46 -3.09
N ARG A 81 23.29 4.52 -4.10
CA ARG A 81 23.32 3.62 -5.26
C ARG A 81 24.67 3.69 -5.98
N GLY A 82 25.17 4.91 -6.26
CA GLY A 82 26.46 5.08 -6.92
C GLY A 82 27.64 4.47 -6.14
N LYS A 83 27.58 4.48 -4.80
CA LYS A 83 28.62 3.82 -3.97
C LYS A 83 28.56 2.30 -4.13
N TYR A 84 27.38 1.69 -4.10
CA TYR A 84 27.22 0.25 -4.28
C TYR A 84 27.58 -0.19 -5.71
N GLU A 85 27.20 0.58 -6.71
CA GLU A 85 27.58 0.32 -8.12
C GLU A 85 29.10 0.39 -8.32
N SER A 86 29.77 1.38 -7.71
CA SER A 86 31.23 1.51 -7.75
C SER A 86 31.92 0.32 -7.11
N GLU A 87 31.46 -0.13 -5.94
CA GLU A 87 32.01 -1.28 -5.24
C GLU A 87 31.77 -2.59 -6.02
N ALA A 88 30.56 -2.76 -6.58
CA ALA A 88 30.25 -3.91 -7.43
C ALA A 88 31.15 -3.97 -8.69
N SER A 89 31.42 -2.81 -9.31
CA SER A 89 32.32 -2.71 -10.44
C SER A 89 33.76 -3.04 -10.06
N HIS A 90 34.20 -2.58 -8.90
CA HIS A 90 35.53 -2.90 -8.39
C HIS A 90 35.70 -4.41 -8.16
N ASN A 91 34.72 -5.05 -7.52
CA ASN A 91 34.74 -6.50 -7.29
C ASN A 91 34.74 -7.29 -8.62
N GLU A 92 34.00 -6.82 -9.62
CA GLU A 92 33.99 -7.43 -10.97
C GLU A 92 35.31 -7.30 -11.68
N GLU A 93 35.94 -6.12 -11.61
CA GLU A 93 37.27 -5.88 -12.20
C GLU A 93 38.35 -6.75 -11.55
N ASP A 94 38.33 -6.87 -10.23
CA ASP A 94 39.24 -7.73 -9.48
C ASP A 94 39.06 -9.20 -9.83
N PHE A 95 37.78 -9.67 -9.91
CA PHE A 95 37.49 -11.03 -10.36
C PHE A 95 38.05 -11.28 -11.79
N ARG A 96 37.78 -10.36 -12.72
CA ARG A 96 38.24 -10.45 -14.12
C ARG A 96 39.74 -10.51 -14.21
N ARG A 97 40.46 -9.70 -13.43
CA ARG A 97 41.93 -9.72 -13.37
C ARG A 97 42.45 -11.08 -12.87
N ARG A 98 41.94 -11.58 -11.73
CA ARG A 98 42.33 -12.86 -11.16
C ARG A 98 42.01 -14.03 -12.08
N PHE A 99 40.87 -13.96 -12.79
CA PHE A 99 40.50 -14.98 -13.76
C PHE A 99 41.48 -15.00 -14.98
N GLN A 100 41.88 -13.84 -15.47
CA GLN A 100 42.92 -13.74 -16.54
C GLN A 100 44.25 -14.32 -16.07
N GLU A 101 44.70 -13.98 -14.86
CA GLU A 101 45.93 -14.53 -14.28
C GLU A 101 45.86 -16.07 -14.13
N TYR A 102 44.70 -16.60 -13.74
CA TYR A 102 44.48 -18.04 -13.67
C TYR A 102 44.60 -18.71 -15.05
N LEU A 103 43.95 -18.14 -16.07
CA LEU A 103 44.03 -18.68 -17.43
C LEU A 103 45.45 -18.66 -17.99
N GLN A 104 46.18 -17.58 -17.75
CA GLN A 104 47.56 -17.45 -18.21
C GLN A 104 48.52 -18.45 -17.53
N GLY A 105 48.34 -18.65 -16.22
CA GLY A 105 49.18 -19.53 -15.43
C GLY A 105 48.78 -21.02 -15.46
N GLN A 106 47.69 -21.39 -16.11
CA GLN A 106 47.12 -22.74 -16.05
C GLN A 106 48.07 -23.85 -16.49
N LYS A 107 49.00 -23.55 -17.42
CA LYS A 107 49.99 -24.52 -17.93
C LYS A 107 51.25 -24.62 -17.08
N GLU A 108 51.48 -23.64 -16.21
CA GLU A 108 52.75 -23.48 -15.49
C GLU A 108 52.63 -23.82 -14.01
N PHE A 109 51.40 -23.77 -13.46
CA PHE A 109 51.18 -24.00 -12.04
C PHE A 109 51.05 -25.50 -11.71
N PRO A 110 51.61 -25.93 -10.59
CA PRO A 110 51.32 -27.23 -10.01
C PRO A 110 49.81 -27.39 -9.72
N GLU A 111 49.28 -28.63 -9.81
CA GLU A 111 47.87 -28.96 -9.63
C GLU A 111 47.27 -28.40 -8.33
N ALA A 112 48.00 -28.48 -7.23
CA ALA A 112 47.53 -27.96 -5.93
C ALA A 112 47.33 -26.40 -5.96
N ILE A 113 48.14 -25.66 -6.73
CA ILE A 113 47.98 -24.23 -6.89
C ILE A 113 46.80 -23.92 -7.80
N LEU A 114 46.59 -24.70 -8.85
CA LEU A 114 45.43 -24.55 -9.75
C LEU A 114 44.12 -24.72 -8.99
N LEU A 115 43.99 -25.80 -8.21
CA LEU A 115 42.82 -26.10 -7.40
C LEU A 115 42.53 -24.98 -6.38
N LYS A 116 43.60 -24.46 -5.72
CA LYS A 116 43.43 -23.33 -4.79
C LYS A 116 42.93 -22.10 -5.50
N ARG A 117 43.53 -21.72 -6.66
CA ARG A 117 43.12 -20.53 -7.42
C ARG A 117 41.71 -20.64 -7.96
N GLN A 118 41.30 -21.86 -8.37
CA GLN A 118 39.94 -22.11 -8.81
C GLN A 118 38.97 -21.88 -7.64
N ALA A 119 39.23 -22.44 -6.46
CA ALA A 119 38.37 -22.24 -5.29
C ALA A 119 38.30 -20.77 -4.84
N ASP A 120 39.43 -20.02 -4.98
CA ASP A 120 39.44 -18.59 -4.68
C ASP A 120 38.61 -17.77 -5.69
N LEU A 121 38.59 -18.16 -6.98
CA LEU A 121 37.75 -17.55 -8.00
C LEU A 121 36.24 -17.87 -7.76
N GLU A 122 35.89 -19.11 -7.46
CA GLU A 122 34.53 -19.51 -7.13
C GLU A 122 34.01 -18.69 -5.94
N ARG A 123 34.79 -18.60 -4.87
CA ARG A 123 34.44 -17.78 -3.70
C ARG A 123 34.28 -16.31 -4.06
N SER A 124 35.19 -15.72 -4.82
CA SER A 124 35.11 -14.32 -5.24
C SER A 124 33.86 -14.03 -6.08
N MET A 125 33.44 -14.96 -6.92
CA MET A 125 32.20 -14.88 -7.68
C MET A 125 30.96 -14.92 -6.76
N GLU A 126 30.92 -15.87 -5.82
CA GLU A 126 29.83 -16.00 -4.85
C GLU A 126 29.71 -14.73 -3.98
N GLU A 127 30.83 -14.22 -3.48
CA GLU A 127 30.88 -12.99 -2.68
C GLU A 127 30.38 -11.78 -3.49
N GLY A 128 30.75 -11.66 -4.76
CA GLY A 128 30.29 -10.59 -5.65
C GLY A 128 28.77 -10.65 -5.92
N LEU A 129 28.22 -11.85 -6.12
CA LEU A 129 26.77 -12.06 -6.29
C LEU A 129 26.01 -11.76 -5.01
N ALA A 130 26.52 -12.23 -3.86
CA ALA A 130 25.94 -11.97 -2.56
C ALA A 130 25.94 -10.47 -2.23
N PHE A 131 27.05 -9.77 -2.52
CA PHE A 131 27.14 -8.31 -2.35
C PHE A 131 26.07 -7.57 -3.15
N ARG A 132 25.88 -7.91 -4.44
CA ARG A 132 24.83 -7.28 -5.27
C ARG A 132 23.44 -7.48 -4.69
N ALA A 133 23.09 -8.71 -4.30
CA ALA A 133 21.80 -9.00 -3.70
C ALA A 133 21.59 -8.24 -2.38
N GLN A 134 22.65 -8.15 -1.57
CA GLN A 134 22.59 -7.38 -0.31
C GLN A 134 22.47 -5.88 -0.58
N ALA A 135 23.19 -5.33 -1.56
CA ALA A 135 23.12 -3.92 -1.95
C ALA A 135 21.72 -3.53 -2.42
N ASP A 136 21.06 -4.37 -3.24
CA ASP A 136 19.69 -4.14 -3.70
C ASP A 136 18.71 -4.12 -2.51
N SER A 137 18.85 -5.04 -1.58
CA SER A 137 18.01 -5.09 -0.37
C SER A 137 18.20 -3.86 0.51
N LEU A 138 19.45 -3.42 0.71
CA LEU A 138 19.78 -2.23 1.50
C LEU A 138 19.30 -0.94 0.83
N LEU A 139 19.34 -0.86 -0.49
CA LEU A 139 18.79 0.28 -1.25
C LEU A 139 17.27 0.35 -1.13
N GLN A 140 16.59 -0.77 -1.23
CA GLN A 140 15.13 -0.83 -1.00
C GLN A 140 14.76 -0.39 0.42
N GLN A 141 15.50 -0.88 1.42
CA GLN A 141 15.25 -0.47 2.81
C GLN A 141 15.51 1.01 3.03
N ALA A 142 16.59 1.55 2.46
CA ALA A 142 16.90 2.97 2.54
C ALA A 142 15.81 3.84 1.87
N GLU A 143 15.26 3.41 0.73
CA GLU A 143 14.15 4.08 0.07
C GLU A 143 12.90 4.13 0.96
N ILE A 144 12.52 2.99 1.53
CA ILE A 144 11.38 2.91 2.46
C ILE A 144 11.59 3.84 3.67
N ASP A 145 12.79 3.82 4.25
CA ASP A 145 13.10 4.61 5.46
C ASP A 145 13.12 6.11 5.18
N LEU A 146 13.59 6.53 4.02
CA LEU A 146 13.60 7.93 3.59
C LEU A 146 12.20 8.43 3.18
N MET A 147 11.38 7.59 2.55
CA MET A 147 10.05 7.99 2.07
C MET A 147 8.99 7.93 3.16
N ARG A 148 9.12 7.04 4.14
CA ARG A 148 8.13 6.86 5.22
C ARG A 148 7.76 8.15 5.95
N PRO A 149 8.69 9.00 6.41
CA PRO A 149 8.33 10.25 7.08
C PRO A 149 7.63 11.24 6.14
N LEU A 150 7.98 11.25 4.84
CA LEU A 150 7.36 12.13 3.86
C LEU A 150 5.91 11.73 3.60
N HIS A 151 5.64 10.44 3.42
CA HIS A 151 4.27 9.92 3.30
C HIS A 151 3.45 10.22 4.56
N ALA A 152 4.02 10.03 5.75
CA ALA A 152 3.32 10.33 6.99
C ALA A 152 2.91 11.81 7.11
N ARG A 153 3.76 12.74 6.67
CA ARG A 153 3.44 14.18 6.62
C ARG A 153 2.34 14.47 5.62
N ILE A 154 2.39 13.90 4.42
CA ILE A 154 1.33 14.05 3.41
C ILE A 154 0.00 13.53 3.96
N ASP A 155 -0.02 12.35 4.57
CA ASP A 155 -1.23 11.78 5.15
C ASP A 155 -1.80 12.64 6.29
N ALA A 156 -0.94 13.23 7.11
CA ALA A 156 -1.34 14.16 8.17
C ALA A 156 -1.95 15.45 7.59
N ALA A 157 -1.31 16.04 6.58
CA ALA A 157 -1.79 17.24 5.91
C ALA A 157 -3.12 17.01 5.18
N ILE A 158 -3.27 15.89 4.46
CA ILE A 158 -4.53 15.50 3.81
C ILE A 158 -5.64 15.36 4.85
N ARG A 159 -5.37 14.71 5.99
CA ARG A 159 -6.36 14.56 7.06
C ARG A 159 -6.76 15.91 7.67
N ALA A 160 -5.81 16.80 7.89
CA ALA A 160 -6.09 18.12 8.41
C ALA A 160 -6.97 18.92 7.45
N VAL A 161 -6.62 18.99 6.16
CA VAL A 161 -7.41 19.65 5.12
C VAL A 161 -8.79 19.03 4.98
N ALA A 162 -8.89 17.69 5.03
CA ALA A 162 -10.18 17.01 4.94
C ALA A 162 -11.14 17.42 6.07
N ILE A 163 -10.63 17.50 7.29
CA ILE A 163 -11.42 17.94 8.47
C ILE A 163 -11.75 19.41 8.38
N GLU A 164 -10.80 20.28 8.03
CA GLU A 164 -10.98 21.74 7.94
C GLU A 164 -12.05 22.10 6.90
N HIS A 165 -12.08 21.41 5.76
CA HIS A 165 -13.01 21.68 4.66
C HIS A 165 -14.27 20.80 4.64
N GLY A 166 -14.38 19.84 5.57
CA GLY A 166 -15.57 18.99 5.70
C GLY A 166 -15.73 17.98 4.56
N TYR A 167 -14.63 17.44 4.02
CA TYR A 167 -14.67 16.33 3.07
C TYR A 167 -14.93 15.01 3.80
N GLU A 168 -15.85 14.21 3.30
CA GLU A 168 -16.14 12.90 3.87
C GLU A 168 -15.08 11.85 3.49
N CYS A 169 -14.45 12.03 2.34
CA CYS A 169 -13.40 11.16 1.85
C CYS A 169 -12.45 11.94 0.93
N VAL A 170 -11.17 11.56 0.96
CA VAL A 170 -10.16 12.04 0.02
C VAL A 170 -9.61 10.87 -0.77
N VAL A 171 -9.59 11.01 -2.10
CA VAL A 171 -9.18 9.98 -3.05
C VAL A 171 -7.79 10.29 -3.58
N ASN A 172 -6.90 9.30 -3.51
CA ASN A 172 -5.61 9.36 -4.21
C ASN A 172 -5.81 8.99 -5.69
N THR A 173 -5.58 9.94 -6.59
CA THR A 173 -5.76 9.75 -8.03
C THR A 173 -4.66 8.90 -8.68
N ASP A 174 -3.49 8.78 -8.05
CA ASP A 174 -2.36 8.02 -8.61
C ASP A 174 -2.63 6.52 -8.66
N ALA A 175 -3.49 6.01 -7.77
CA ALA A 175 -3.81 4.60 -7.71
C ALA A 175 -4.73 4.11 -8.85
N GLY A 176 -5.37 5.03 -9.59
CA GLY A 176 -6.31 4.68 -10.67
C GLY A 176 -7.52 3.85 -10.21
N ALA A 177 -7.79 3.81 -8.91
CA ALA A 177 -8.84 2.98 -8.31
C ALA A 177 -10.26 3.53 -8.60
N PHE A 178 -10.36 4.81 -8.92
CA PHE A 178 -11.63 5.48 -9.20
C PHE A 178 -11.67 5.93 -10.65
N PRO A 179 -12.42 5.23 -11.52
CA PRO A 179 -12.49 5.57 -12.95
C PRO A 179 -13.27 6.86 -13.23
N PHE A 180 -14.05 7.32 -12.26
CA PHE A 180 -14.85 8.53 -12.37
C PHE A 180 -15.05 9.19 -11.01
N LEU A 181 -14.86 10.50 -10.96
CA LEU A 181 -15.22 11.36 -9.85
C LEU A 181 -16.19 12.44 -10.37
N ASN A 182 -17.36 12.56 -9.74
CA ASN A 182 -18.35 13.55 -10.16
C ASN A 182 -17.85 14.96 -9.86
N PRO A 183 -17.63 15.84 -10.87
CA PRO A 183 -17.08 17.19 -10.63
C PRO A 183 -17.99 18.08 -9.79
N ALA A 184 -19.29 17.78 -9.70
CA ALA A 184 -20.23 18.54 -8.86
C ALA A 184 -20.09 18.22 -7.36
N LEU A 185 -19.49 17.06 -7.02
CA LEU A 185 -19.36 16.57 -5.64
C LEU A 185 -17.91 16.40 -5.21
N SER A 186 -16.95 16.55 -6.12
CA SER A 186 -15.52 16.35 -5.86
C SER A 186 -14.70 17.59 -6.22
N GLU A 187 -13.66 17.84 -5.43
CA GLU A 187 -12.78 19.00 -5.54
C GLU A 187 -11.31 18.56 -5.48
N ASP A 188 -10.47 19.20 -6.31
CA ASP A 188 -9.02 19.02 -6.23
C ASP A 188 -8.47 19.79 -5.03
N ILE A 189 -8.02 19.04 -4.04
CA ILE A 189 -7.46 19.62 -2.81
C ILE A 189 -5.94 19.68 -2.80
N THR A 190 -5.28 19.36 -3.91
CA THR A 190 -3.81 19.30 -4.02
C THR A 190 -3.16 20.63 -3.60
N ALA A 191 -3.77 21.76 -3.98
CA ALA A 191 -3.27 23.10 -3.61
C ALA A 191 -3.35 23.36 -2.10
N PHE A 192 -4.47 23.00 -1.47
CA PHE A 192 -4.66 23.19 -0.01
C PHE A 192 -3.69 22.33 0.80
N VAL A 193 -3.51 21.06 0.37
CA VAL A 193 -2.55 20.16 1.02
C VAL A 193 -1.11 20.64 0.83
N SER A 194 -0.75 21.15 -0.36
CA SER A 194 0.59 21.69 -0.62
C SER A 194 0.87 22.94 0.23
N GLU A 195 -0.12 23.79 0.46
CA GLU A 195 0.00 24.95 1.35
C GLU A 195 0.22 24.49 2.80
N LYS A 196 -0.58 23.54 3.27
CA LYS A 196 -0.46 22.97 4.62
C LYS A 196 0.91 22.36 4.87
N LEU A 197 1.47 21.64 3.88
CA LEU A 197 2.81 21.04 3.97
C LEU A 197 3.94 22.07 4.04
N ARG A 198 3.72 23.31 3.55
CA ARG A 198 4.72 24.39 3.63
C ARG A 198 4.68 25.13 4.95
N ASP A 199 3.54 25.13 5.65
CA ASP A 199 3.34 25.85 6.90
C ASP A 199 3.81 25.04 8.13
N GLU A 200 4.10 23.72 7.94
CA GLU A 200 4.66 22.80 8.96
C GLU A 200 6.21 22.73 8.89
#